data_3bdf64982dd7d047373e075a790b57bb
#
_entry.id   3bdf64982dd7d047373e075a790b57bb
#
_cell.length_a   1.000
_cell.length_b   1.000
_cell.length_c   1.000
_cell.angle_alpha   90.00
_cell.angle_beta   90.00
_cell.angle_gamma   90.00
#
_symmetry.space_group_name_H-M   'P 1'
#
loop_
_entity.id
_entity.type
_entity.pdbx_description
1 polymer ?
#
loop_
_entity_poly.entity_id
_entity_poly.type
_entity_poly.pdbx_seq_one_letter_code
_entity_poly.pdbx_strand_id
1 'polypeptide(L)'
;MTGAAADASPAGRLPLSVSLPLRPLGRSGVPVTEISFGGAAIGNLFTAVTDDDARAAIDAAWDGGVRFFDTAPHYGLGLSERRLGAALRGRPRGDYVISTKVGRLLEPAPPAVRGGRDSEGFDVPADLVRRFDYSADGVRRSLEASLGRLGLDRVDIALIHDPDAHQEQALREAYPALERLRSEGVVRAIGVGMNQTEMLTRFVRETDIDVVLVAGRYTLLDQSAADALLPAAVERGVSVIAGGVFNSGVLAAPTPDATYDYAAAPGSLISRALRLQEICARSQVPLRAAAARFPLAHPAVASVLIGARNAAEVTDAITLRGLDIPPELWESLATAQEGGRA
;
A
#
# COMPACT_ATOMS: atom_id res chain seq x y z
N MET A 1 -22.68 -48.61 -6.77
CA MET A 1 -21.77 -47.54 -7.22
C MET A 1 -22.30 -46.25 -6.66
N THR A 2 -21.77 -45.85 -5.51
CA THR A 2 -22.17 -44.66 -4.77
C THR A 2 -21.07 -43.60 -4.97
N GLY A 3 -21.41 -42.54 -5.73
CA GLY A 3 -20.52 -41.39 -5.93
C GLY A 3 -20.46 -40.53 -4.67
N ALA A 4 -19.26 -40.32 -4.15
CA ALA A 4 -19.01 -39.38 -3.08
C ALA A 4 -19.07 -37.97 -3.61
N ALA A 5 -20.00 -37.16 -3.12
CA ALA A 5 -20.04 -35.74 -3.32
C ALA A 5 -18.94 -35.09 -2.46
N ALA A 6 -18.06 -34.31 -3.09
CA ALA A 6 -17.08 -33.49 -2.41
C ALA A 6 -17.82 -32.37 -1.66
N ASP A 7 -17.64 -32.38 -0.34
CA ASP A 7 -18.14 -31.37 0.58
C ASP A 7 -17.33 -30.07 0.38
N ALA A 8 -17.94 -29.08 -0.26
CA ALA A 8 -17.39 -27.73 -0.37
C ALA A 8 -17.65 -27.02 0.98
N SER A 9 -16.62 -26.89 1.80
CA SER A 9 -16.66 -26.05 3.00
C SER A 9 -17.19 -24.64 2.66
N PRO A 10 -18.20 -24.13 3.37
CA PRO A 10 -18.69 -22.78 3.15
C PRO A 10 -17.62 -21.78 3.58
N ALA A 11 -17.22 -20.89 2.66
CA ALA A 11 -16.42 -19.71 2.97
C ALA A 11 -17.07 -18.96 4.14
N GLY A 12 -16.39 -18.93 5.29
CA GLY A 12 -16.91 -18.35 6.52
C GLY A 12 -17.28 -16.88 6.32
N ARG A 13 -18.56 -16.56 6.52
CA ARG A 13 -19.00 -15.16 6.65
C ARG A 13 -18.28 -14.57 7.87
N LEU A 14 -17.58 -13.45 7.66
CA LEU A 14 -17.07 -12.63 8.76
C LEU A 14 -18.24 -12.24 9.69
N PRO A 15 -18.04 -12.27 11.02
CA PRO A 15 -19.06 -11.80 11.94
C PRO A 15 -19.35 -10.32 11.68
N LEU A 16 -20.62 -9.94 11.67
CA LEU A 16 -21.11 -8.58 11.50
C LEU A 16 -20.42 -7.66 12.52
N SER A 17 -19.71 -6.61 12.04
CA SER A 17 -18.94 -5.60 12.77
C SER A 17 -17.57 -6.01 13.32
N VAL A 18 -16.61 -6.38 12.45
CA VAL A 18 -15.21 -6.31 12.82
C VAL A 18 -14.77 -4.85 12.78
N SER A 19 -14.49 -4.24 13.94
CA SER A 19 -13.86 -2.92 14.02
C SER A 19 -12.36 -3.12 14.08
N LEU A 20 -11.64 -2.70 13.04
CA LEU A 20 -10.18 -2.66 13.07
C LEU A 20 -9.71 -1.50 13.96
N PRO A 21 -8.62 -1.66 14.74
CA PRO A 21 -8.05 -0.58 15.51
C PRO A 21 -7.69 0.62 14.63
N LEU A 22 -7.92 1.81 15.16
CA LEU A 22 -7.55 3.08 14.52
C LEU A 22 -6.28 3.63 15.16
N ARG A 23 -5.39 4.18 14.34
CA ARG A 23 -4.22 4.96 14.77
C ARG A 23 -4.25 6.35 14.14
N PRO A 24 -3.85 7.38 14.88
CA PRO A 24 -3.73 8.73 14.32
C PRO A 24 -2.56 8.78 13.34
N LEU A 25 -2.73 9.53 12.26
CA LEU A 25 -1.70 9.72 11.24
C LEU A 25 -0.88 10.98 11.57
N GLY A 26 0.28 10.78 12.19
CA GLY A 26 1.18 11.86 12.56
C GLY A 26 0.49 12.97 13.36
N ARG A 27 0.89 14.19 13.10
CA ARG A 27 0.32 15.39 13.73
C ARG A 27 -1.03 15.81 13.15
N SER A 28 -1.39 15.30 11.97
CA SER A 28 -2.70 15.59 11.36
C SER A 28 -3.88 15.03 12.15
N GLY A 29 -3.65 14.00 12.95
CA GLY A 29 -4.69 13.31 13.70
C GLY A 29 -5.72 12.57 12.85
N VAL A 30 -5.51 12.44 11.53
CA VAL A 30 -6.39 11.66 10.64
C VAL A 30 -6.40 10.21 11.09
N PRO A 31 -7.56 9.62 11.48
CA PRO A 31 -7.61 8.25 11.94
C PRO A 31 -7.50 7.29 10.74
N VAL A 32 -6.59 6.35 10.80
CA VAL A 32 -6.44 5.28 9.79
C VAL A 32 -6.54 3.91 10.44
N THR A 33 -7.10 2.94 9.74
CA THR A 33 -7.13 1.56 10.23
C THR A 33 -5.73 0.93 10.17
N GLU A 34 -5.38 0.10 11.17
CA GLU A 34 -4.07 -0.60 11.21
C GLU A 34 -3.81 -1.46 9.97
N ILE A 35 -4.86 -2.09 9.45
CA ILE A 35 -4.85 -2.74 8.14
C ILE A 35 -5.68 -1.89 7.19
N SER A 36 -5.12 -1.59 6.05
CA SER A 36 -5.70 -0.70 5.05
C SER A 36 -5.58 -1.29 3.65
N PHE A 37 -6.40 -0.81 2.73
CA PHE A 37 -6.48 -1.34 1.37
C PHE A 37 -5.56 -0.57 0.42
N GLY A 38 -4.61 -1.28 -0.19
CA GLY A 38 -3.71 -0.74 -1.22
C GLY A 38 -4.25 -1.00 -2.63
N GLY A 39 -4.49 0.06 -3.38
CA GLY A 39 -5.18 0.02 -4.68
C GLY A 39 -4.33 -0.40 -5.89
N ALA A 40 -3.04 -0.70 -5.75
CA ALA A 40 -2.20 -1.05 -6.90
C ALA A 40 -2.68 -2.34 -7.61
N ALA A 41 -3.06 -3.36 -6.84
CA ALA A 41 -3.54 -4.64 -7.37
C ALA A 41 -4.81 -4.48 -8.20
N ILE A 42 -5.77 -3.67 -7.75
CA ILE A 42 -6.99 -3.37 -8.51
C ILE A 42 -6.76 -2.40 -9.67
N GLY A 43 -5.56 -1.89 -9.85
CA GLY A 43 -5.08 -1.22 -11.06
C GLY A 43 -4.51 -2.19 -12.10
N ASN A 44 -4.65 -3.50 -11.90
CA ASN A 44 -4.11 -4.57 -12.73
C ASN A 44 -2.57 -4.68 -12.65
N LEU A 45 -1.98 -4.45 -11.47
CA LEU A 45 -0.56 -4.67 -11.28
C LEU A 45 -0.21 -6.15 -11.52
N PHE A 46 0.67 -6.42 -12.49
CA PHE A 46 1.15 -7.71 -13.00
C PHE A 46 0.07 -8.62 -13.64
N THR A 47 -1.18 -8.50 -13.25
CA THR A 47 -2.26 -9.41 -13.69
C THR A 47 -3.56 -8.64 -13.85
N ALA A 48 -4.29 -8.92 -14.92
CA ALA A 48 -5.62 -8.37 -15.10
C ALA A 48 -6.57 -8.84 -13.98
N VAL A 49 -7.31 -7.89 -13.42
CA VAL A 49 -8.39 -8.10 -12.45
C VAL A 49 -9.68 -7.60 -13.10
N THR A 50 -10.77 -8.32 -12.95
CA THR A 50 -12.07 -7.88 -13.45
C THR A 50 -12.64 -6.73 -12.60
N ASP A 51 -13.55 -5.95 -13.15
CA ASP A 51 -14.22 -4.89 -12.37
C ASP A 51 -15.04 -5.49 -11.21
N ASP A 52 -15.63 -6.66 -11.41
CA ASP A 52 -16.40 -7.38 -10.40
C ASP A 52 -15.49 -7.87 -9.26
N ASP A 53 -14.32 -8.46 -9.56
CA ASP A 53 -13.36 -8.89 -8.55
C ASP A 53 -12.79 -7.70 -7.77
N ALA A 54 -12.45 -6.62 -8.47
CA ALA A 54 -11.96 -5.40 -7.84
C ALA A 54 -13.02 -4.80 -6.90
N ARG A 55 -14.26 -4.77 -7.33
CA ARG A 55 -15.38 -4.33 -6.52
C ARG A 55 -15.59 -5.24 -5.31
N ALA A 56 -15.62 -6.56 -5.51
CA ALA A 56 -15.75 -7.52 -4.43
C ALA A 56 -14.63 -7.41 -3.40
N ALA A 57 -13.38 -7.13 -3.84
CA ALA A 57 -12.26 -6.88 -2.93
C ALA A 57 -12.49 -5.63 -2.06
N ILE A 58 -12.93 -4.51 -2.67
CA ILE A 58 -13.20 -3.27 -1.93
C ILE A 58 -14.39 -3.45 -0.97
N ASP A 59 -15.45 -4.13 -1.40
CA ASP A 59 -16.61 -4.42 -0.57
C ASP A 59 -16.23 -5.32 0.63
N ALA A 60 -15.42 -6.37 0.40
CA ALA A 60 -14.90 -7.22 1.47
C ALA A 60 -13.99 -6.45 2.46
N ALA A 61 -13.18 -5.52 1.95
CA ALA A 61 -12.37 -4.65 2.81
C ALA A 61 -13.25 -3.76 3.70
N TRP A 62 -14.27 -3.16 3.13
CA TRP A 62 -15.23 -2.36 3.87
C TRP A 62 -15.97 -3.16 4.94
N ASP A 63 -16.51 -4.32 4.57
CA ASP A 63 -17.27 -5.20 5.46
C ASP A 63 -16.38 -5.76 6.59
N GLY A 64 -15.09 -5.98 6.28
CA GLY A 64 -14.06 -6.36 7.24
C GLY A 64 -13.53 -5.22 8.12
N GLY A 65 -14.12 -4.02 8.04
CA GLY A 65 -13.77 -2.89 8.92
C GLY A 65 -12.65 -1.99 8.42
N VAL A 66 -12.11 -2.21 7.22
CA VAL A 66 -11.12 -1.30 6.63
C VAL A 66 -11.77 0.05 6.36
N ARG A 67 -11.11 1.13 6.79
CA ARG A 67 -11.57 2.51 6.62
C ARG A 67 -10.50 3.44 6.06
N PHE A 68 -9.37 2.90 5.64
CA PHE A 68 -8.36 3.64 4.89
C PHE A 68 -8.05 2.93 3.57
N PHE A 69 -8.12 3.68 2.47
CA PHE A 69 -7.92 3.23 1.09
C PHE A 69 -6.88 4.10 0.42
N ASP A 70 -5.82 3.49 -0.16
CA ASP A 70 -4.77 4.17 -0.90
C ASP A 70 -4.85 3.87 -2.39
N THR A 71 -4.65 4.89 -3.22
CA THR A 71 -4.58 4.75 -4.67
C THR A 71 -3.57 5.73 -5.28
N ALA A 72 -3.45 5.77 -6.60
CA ALA A 72 -2.62 6.71 -7.34
C ALA A 72 -3.04 6.80 -8.81
N PRO A 73 -2.78 7.93 -9.51
CA PRO A 73 -2.90 8.03 -10.96
C PRO A 73 -2.09 6.96 -11.71
N HIS A 74 -0.89 6.67 -11.20
CA HIS A 74 0.01 5.65 -11.72
C HIS A 74 -0.64 4.26 -11.83
N TYR A 75 -1.49 3.88 -10.89
CA TYR A 75 -2.02 2.53 -10.77
C TYR A 75 -3.01 2.21 -11.89
N GLY A 76 -2.50 1.51 -12.90
CA GLY A 76 -3.25 1.15 -14.09
C GLY A 76 -3.76 2.36 -14.89
N LEU A 77 -2.94 3.43 -14.98
CA LEU A 77 -3.31 4.64 -15.72
C LEU A 77 -4.68 5.19 -15.24
N GLY A 78 -4.84 5.29 -13.93
CA GLY A 78 -6.05 5.78 -13.27
C GLY A 78 -7.19 4.74 -13.13
N LEU A 79 -6.97 3.48 -13.54
CA LEU A 79 -7.98 2.42 -13.37
C LEU A 79 -8.32 2.18 -11.90
N SER A 80 -7.30 2.13 -11.03
CA SER A 80 -7.49 1.95 -9.59
C SER A 80 -8.36 3.05 -8.99
N GLU A 81 -8.11 4.32 -9.34
CA GLU A 81 -8.92 5.45 -8.85
C GLU A 81 -10.39 5.33 -9.32
N ARG A 82 -10.63 4.99 -10.58
CA ARG A 82 -12.00 4.79 -11.09
C ARG A 82 -12.73 3.66 -10.36
N ARG A 83 -12.09 2.51 -10.16
CA ARG A 83 -12.66 1.35 -9.46
C ARG A 83 -12.95 1.66 -8.00
N LEU A 84 -11.98 2.28 -7.32
CA LEU A 84 -12.13 2.65 -5.92
C LEU A 84 -13.27 3.68 -5.73
N GLY A 85 -13.28 4.72 -6.56
CA GLY A 85 -14.33 5.73 -6.54
C GLY A 85 -15.73 5.15 -6.82
N ALA A 86 -15.85 4.25 -7.80
CA ALA A 86 -17.12 3.58 -8.12
C ALA A 86 -17.63 2.72 -6.94
N ALA A 87 -16.73 1.99 -6.27
CA ALA A 87 -17.09 1.14 -5.13
C ALA A 87 -17.43 1.94 -3.87
N LEU A 88 -16.77 3.10 -3.64
CA LEU A 88 -17.00 3.93 -2.45
C LEU A 88 -18.14 4.94 -2.59
N ARG A 89 -18.66 5.18 -3.79
CA ARG A 89 -19.66 6.22 -4.10
C ARG A 89 -20.91 6.18 -3.21
N GLY A 90 -21.37 4.99 -2.83
CA GLY A 90 -22.57 4.82 -2.02
C GLY A 90 -22.34 4.85 -0.51
N ARG A 91 -21.11 5.08 -0.06
CA ARG A 91 -20.70 5.04 1.35
C ARG A 91 -20.58 6.45 1.90
N PRO A 92 -20.97 6.68 3.19
CA PRO A 92 -20.86 8.02 3.77
C PRO A 92 -19.40 8.49 3.72
N ARG A 93 -19.15 9.65 3.12
CA ARG A 93 -17.79 10.17 2.89
C ARG A 93 -17.02 10.41 4.19
N GLY A 94 -17.69 10.63 5.29
CA GLY A 94 -17.09 10.81 6.61
C GLY A 94 -16.61 9.51 7.28
N ASP A 95 -17.01 8.35 6.76
CA ASP A 95 -16.74 7.06 7.39
C ASP A 95 -15.41 6.43 6.91
N TYR A 96 -14.72 7.02 5.94
CA TYR A 96 -13.47 6.50 5.42
C TYR A 96 -12.46 7.60 5.09
N VAL A 97 -11.20 7.21 5.10
CA VAL A 97 -10.05 7.99 4.68
C VAL A 97 -9.60 7.47 3.31
N ILE A 98 -9.28 8.38 2.41
CA ILE A 98 -8.72 8.03 1.10
C ILE A 98 -7.46 8.87 0.84
N SER A 99 -6.41 8.20 0.36
CA SER A 99 -5.20 8.83 -0.16
C SER A 99 -5.09 8.65 -1.66
N THR A 100 -4.57 9.67 -2.33
CA THR A 100 -4.03 9.56 -3.69
C THR A 100 -2.66 10.21 -3.77
N LYS A 101 -2.03 10.12 -4.94
CA LYS A 101 -0.67 10.62 -5.12
C LYS A 101 -0.60 11.65 -6.25
N VAL A 102 0.39 12.54 -6.16
CA VAL A 102 0.62 13.63 -7.13
C VAL A 102 2.03 13.56 -7.71
N GLY A 103 2.29 14.29 -8.79
CA GLY A 103 3.58 14.33 -9.46
C GLY A 103 3.66 13.47 -10.73
N ARG A 104 2.66 12.64 -10.99
CA ARG A 104 2.52 11.87 -12.25
C ARG A 104 1.20 12.20 -12.91
N LEU A 105 1.23 13.09 -13.92
CA LEU A 105 0.06 13.40 -14.73
C LEU A 105 -0.20 12.28 -15.74
N LEU A 106 -1.46 12.04 -16.07
CA LEU A 106 -1.86 11.15 -17.15
C LEU A 106 -2.25 11.97 -18.38
N GLU A 107 -1.52 11.76 -19.47
CA GLU A 107 -1.74 12.45 -20.73
C GLU A 107 -2.05 11.45 -21.85
N PRO A 108 -2.78 11.86 -22.92
CA PRO A 108 -3.02 10.98 -24.06
C PRO A 108 -1.72 10.41 -24.61
N ALA A 109 -1.69 9.11 -24.83
CA ALA A 109 -0.53 8.44 -25.40
C ALA A 109 -0.22 8.95 -26.82
N PRO A 110 1.06 9.18 -27.17
CA PRO A 110 1.44 9.49 -28.53
C PRO A 110 1.09 8.32 -29.48
N PRO A 111 0.85 8.59 -30.77
CA PRO A 111 0.44 7.57 -31.74
C PRO A 111 1.34 6.31 -31.77
N ALA A 112 2.63 6.48 -31.51
CA ALA A 112 3.62 5.40 -31.57
C ALA A 112 3.42 4.30 -30.49
N VAL A 113 2.79 4.62 -29.35
CA VAL A 113 2.58 3.68 -28.24
C VAL A 113 1.10 3.37 -27.99
N ARG A 114 0.19 4.17 -28.59
CA ARG A 114 -1.24 3.98 -28.44
C ARG A 114 -1.69 2.61 -29.00
N GLY A 115 -2.57 1.93 -28.26
CA GLY A 115 -3.04 0.58 -28.64
C GLY A 115 -2.09 -0.54 -28.19
N GLY A 116 -0.92 -0.24 -27.60
CA GLY A 116 -0.06 -1.21 -26.93
C GLY A 116 -0.52 -1.49 -25.50
N ARG A 117 0.38 -2.11 -24.71
CA ARG A 117 0.19 -2.37 -23.27
C ARG A 117 1.07 -1.42 -22.48
N ASP A 118 0.65 -1.11 -21.25
CA ASP A 118 1.47 -0.32 -20.34
C ASP A 118 2.82 -1.00 -20.05
N SER A 119 3.90 -0.22 -20.07
CA SER A 119 5.27 -0.71 -19.88
C SER A 119 5.73 -0.70 -18.41
N GLU A 120 4.91 -0.17 -17.49
CA GLU A 120 5.29 0.00 -16.08
C GLU A 120 4.60 -1.04 -15.16
N GLY A 121 4.34 -2.24 -15.68
CA GLY A 121 3.90 -3.40 -14.91
C GLY A 121 2.39 -3.51 -14.70
N PHE A 122 1.58 -2.62 -15.26
CA PHE A 122 0.12 -2.71 -15.18
C PHE A 122 -0.47 -3.32 -16.47
N ASP A 123 -1.30 -4.33 -16.31
CA ASP A 123 -1.96 -5.00 -17.45
C ASP A 123 -3.17 -4.20 -17.95
N VAL A 124 -2.89 -3.05 -18.56
CA VAL A 124 -3.86 -2.12 -19.12
C VAL A 124 -3.45 -1.64 -20.52
N PRO A 125 -4.40 -1.18 -21.37
CA PRO A 125 -4.08 -0.51 -22.63
C PRO A 125 -3.27 0.77 -22.38
N ALA A 126 -2.26 1.02 -23.23
CA ALA A 126 -1.43 2.23 -23.19
C ALA A 126 -2.09 3.40 -23.95
N ASP A 127 -3.33 3.73 -23.61
CA ASP A 127 -4.04 4.89 -24.18
C ASP A 127 -3.61 6.22 -23.53
N LEU A 128 -3.02 6.13 -22.34
CA LEU A 128 -2.44 7.22 -21.59
C LEU A 128 -0.97 6.92 -21.31
N VAL A 129 -0.19 7.98 -21.06
CA VAL A 129 1.20 7.91 -20.57
C VAL A 129 1.34 8.76 -19.31
N ARG A 130 2.32 8.43 -18.49
CA ARG A 130 2.69 9.21 -17.31
C ARG A 130 3.66 10.30 -17.70
N ARG A 131 3.36 11.54 -17.29
CA ARG A 131 4.29 12.66 -17.37
C ARG A 131 4.62 13.14 -15.98
N PHE A 132 5.89 13.16 -15.63
CA PHE A 132 6.34 13.67 -14.34
C PHE A 132 6.23 15.19 -14.32
N ASP A 133 5.56 15.72 -13.30
CA ASP A 133 5.41 17.16 -13.09
C ASP A 133 5.22 17.45 -11.59
N TYR A 134 6.32 17.74 -10.92
CA TYR A 134 6.35 18.07 -9.49
C TYR A 134 6.28 19.58 -9.24
N SER A 135 5.94 20.39 -10.25
CA SER A 135 5.64 21.81 -10.08
C SER A 135 4.37 22.02 -9.24
N ALA A 136 4.21 23.19 -8.67
CA ALA A 136 2.99 23.55 -7.94
C ALA A 136 1.72 23.43 -8.80
N ASP A 137 1.80 23.76 -10.09
CA ASP A 137 0.70 23.59 -11.04
C ASP A 137 0.45 22.11 -11.36
N GLY A 138 1.52 21.32 -11.56
CA GLY A 138 1.45 19.87 -11.76
C GLY A 138 0.78 19.15 -10.60
N VAL A 139 1.10 19.50 -9.36
CA VAL A 139 0.47 18.98 -8.15
C VAL A 139 -1.03 19.23 -8.15
N ARG A 140 -1.45 20.48 -8.41
CA ARG A 140 -2.87 20.86 -8.43
C ARG A 140 -3.62 20.11 -9.53
N ARG A 141 -3.11 20.14 -10.77
CA ARG A 141 -3.72 19.43 -11.90
C ARG A 141 -3.82 17.90 -11.66
N SER A 142 -2.79 17.33 -11.05
CA SER A 142 -2.79 15.91 -10.70
C SER A 142 -3.90 15.58 -9.71
N LEU A 143 -4.04 16.39 -8.65
CA LEU A 143 -5.08 16.20 -7.64
C LEU A 143 -6.49 16.39 -8.23
N GLU A 144 -6.73 17.45 -9.00
CA GLU A 144 -8.01 17.71 -9.65
C GLU A 144 -8.41 16.56 -10.59
N ALA A 145 -7.46 16.06 -11.40
CA ALA A 145 -7.71 14.93 -12.28
C ALA A 145 -8.00 13.63 -11.50
N SER A 146 -7.35 13.42 -10.36
CA SER A 146 -7.62 12.30 -9.45
C SER A 146 -9.02 12.38 -8.85
N LEU A 147 -9.46 13.56 -8.39
CA LEU A 147 -10.82 13.77 -7.90
C LEU A 147 -11.87 13.45 -8.98
N GLY A 148 -11.61 13.86 -10.23
CA GLY A 148 -12.46 13.52 -11.37
C GLY A 148 -12.56 12.00 -11.61
N ARG A 149 -11.45 11.26 -11.53
CA ARG A 149 -11.44 9.79 -11.73
C ARG A 149 -12.08 9.06 -10.56
N LEU A 150 -11.87 9.52 -9.33
CA LEU A 150 -12.51 9.01 -8.12
C LEU A 150 -14.01 9.33 -8.07
N GLY A 151 -14.45 10.41 -8.73
CA GLY A 151 -15.81 10.93 -8.60
C GLY A 151 -16.11 11.43 -7.18
N LEU A 152 -15.10 12.00 -6.52
CA LEU A 152 -15.17 12.55 -5.16
C LEU A 152 -14.87 14.05 -5.18
N ASP A 153 -15.39 14.75 -4.19
CA ASP A 153 -15.15 16.19 -3.97
C ASP A 153 -13.85 16.46 -3.20
N ARG A 154 -13.32 15.48 -2.47
CA ARG A 154 -12.09 15.58 -1.70
C ARG A 154 -11.41 14.24 -1.48
N VAL A 155 -10.10 14.28 -1.27
CA VAL A 155 -9.31 13.22 -0.63
C VAL A 155 -8.81 13.70 0.73
N ASP A 156 -8.46 12.78 1.61
CA ASP A 156 -7.99 13.14 2.96
C ASP A 156 -6.48 13.32 2.99
N ILE A 157 -5.75 12.53 2.20
CA ILE A 157 -4.29 12.49 2.19
C ILE A 157 -3.79 12.62 0.76
N ALA A 158 -2.82 13.52 0.54
CA ALA A 158 -2.11 13.64 -0.73
C ALA A 158 -0.62 13.36 -0.54
N LEU A 159 -0.07 12.44 -1.33
CA LEU A 159 1.33 12.04 -1.28
C LEU A 159 2.07 12.42 -2.57
N ILE A 160 3.28 12.95 -2.46
CA ILE A 160 4.20 13.05 -3.60
C ILE A 160 4.64 11.63 -3.98
N HIS A 161 4.54 11.28 -5.26
CA HIS A 161 4.76 9.90 -5.75
C HIS A 161 6.11 9.72 -6.41
N ASP A 162 6.99 8.90 -5.82
CA ASP A 162 8.30 8.49 -6.35
C ASP A 162 9.07 9.65 -7.04
N PRO A 163 9.46 10.69 -6.30
CA PRO A 163 10.17 11.82 -6.88
C PRO A 163 11.69 11.58 -7.02
N ASP A 164 12.13 10.34 -7.21
CA ASP A 164 13.53 9.91 -7.19
C ASP A 164 14.47 10.76 -8.04
N ALA A 165 14.12 10.94 -9.32
CA ALA A 165 14.89 11.74 -10.26
C ALA A 165 14.57 13.25 -10.19
N HIS A 166 13.63 13.65 -9.32
CA HIS A 166 13.07 15.01 -9.24
C HIS A 166 13.12 15.61 -7.83
N GLN A 167 14.07 15.16 -7.01
CA GLN A 167 14.15 15.47 -5.57
C GLN A 167 14.04 16.97 -5.27
N GLU A 168 14.84 17.79 -5.94
CA GLU A 168 14.87 19.24 -5.69
C GLU A 168 13.57 19.92 -6.08
N GLN A 169 12.95 19.52 -7.19
CA GLN A 169 11.66 20.06 -7.58
C GLN A 169 10.56 19.62 -6.59
N ALA A 170 10.58 18.37 -6.19
CA ALA A 170 9.61 17.84 -5.21
C ALA A 170 9.69 18.58 -3.86
N LEU A 171 10.91 18.88 -3.37
CA LEU A 171 11.10 19.62 -2.14
C LEU A 171 10.76 21.10 -2.26
N ARG A 172 11.11 21.76 -3.39
CA ARG A 172 10.98 23.21 -3.53
C ARG A 172 9.65 23.67 -4.11
N GLU A 173 8.93 22.80 -4.80
CA GLU A 173 7.68 23.16 -5.48
C GLU A 173 6.51 22.25 -5.05
N ALA A 174 6.65 20.90 -5.13
CA ALA A 174 5.54 20.02 -4.81
C ALA A 174 5.18 20.02 -3.32
N TYR A 175 6.17 19.95 -2.42
CA TYR A 175 5.90 20.03 -0.99
C TYR A 175 5.23 21.34 -0.57
N PRO A 176 5.73 22.56 -0.94
CA PRO A 176 5.05 23.78 -0.59
C PRO A 176 3.63 23.89 -1.20
N ALA A 177 3.40 23.29 -2.38
CA ALA A 177 2.05 23.25 -2.96
C ALA A 177 1.11 22.38 -2.12
N LEU A 178 1.55 21.21 -1.67
CA LEU A 178 0.76 20.35 -0.76
C LEU A 178 0.54 21.00 0.60
N GLU A 179 1.57 21.66 1.16
CA GLU A 179 1.45 22.40 2.42
C GLU A 179 0.37 23.49 2.34
N ARG A 180 0.32 24.22 1.22
CA ARG A 180 -0.75 25.19 0.96
C ARG A 180 -2.12 24.53 0.91
N LEU A 181 -2.27 23.43 0.17
CA LEU A 181 -3.54 22.69 0.09
C LEU A 181 -3.99 22.18 1.47
N ARG A 182 -3.05 21.74 2.34
CA ARG A 182 -3.34 21.37 3.72
C ARG A 182 -3.79 22.60 4.54
N SER A 183 -3.09 23.72 4.44
CA SER A 183 -3.43 24.93 5.18
C SER A 183 -4.77 25.53 4.76
N GLU A 184 -5.17 25.37 3.50
CA GLU A 184 -6.47 25.75 2.95
C GLU A 184 -7.59 24.73 3.28
N GLY A 185 -7.25 23.58 3.90
CA GLY A 185 -8.21 22.54 4.27
C GLY A 185 -8.69 21.68 3.08
N VAL A 186 -8.04 21.77 1.92
CA VAL A 186 -8.35 20.94 0.74
C VAL A 186 -7.98 19.48 0.97
N VAL A 187 -6.88 19.24 1.68
CA VAL A 187 -6.48 17.93 2.18
C VAL A 187 -6.19 18.02 3.68
N ARG A 188 -6.28 16.88 4.40
CA ARG A 188 -6.11 16.84 5.85
C ARG A 188 -4.69 16.46 6.26
N ALA A 189 -3.98 15.67 5.42
CA ALA A 189 -2.61 15.26 5.65
C ALA A 189 -1.83 15.23 4.33
N ILE A 190 -0.54 15.49 4.42
CA ILE A 190 0.38 15.50 3.27
C ILE A 190 1.61 14.66 3.55
N GLY A 191 2.23 14.15 2.49
CA GLY A 191 3.45 13.38 2.62
C GLY A 191 4.07 12.93 1.31
N VAL A 192 4.85 11.85 1.39
CA VAL A 192 5.58 11.26 0.26
C VAL A 192 5.42 9.75 0.28
N GLY A 193 5.23 9.13 -0.88
CA GLY A 193 5.18 7.67 -1.03
C GLY A 193 6.20 7.19 -2.04
N MET A 194 7.11 6.30 -1.61
CA MET A 194 8.14 5.71 -2.46
C MET A 194 8.82 4.50 -1.81
N ASN A 195 9.80 3.91 -2.50
CA ASN A 195 10.57 2.78 -2.00
C ASN A 195 11.90 3.22 -1.31
N GLN A 196 12.50 4.35 -1.71
CA GLN A 196 13.83 4.75 -1.25
C GLN A 196 13.78 5.42 0.13
N THR A 197 14.37 4.78 1.12
CA THR A 197 14.36 5.22 2.52
C THR A 197 15.16 6.50 2.75
N GLU A 198 16.26 6.71 2.01
CA GLU A 198 17.11 7.89 2.15
C GLU A 198 16.35 9.17 1.83
N MET A 199 15.63 9.17 0.71
CA MET A 199 14.87 10.33 0.31
C MET A 199 13.66 10.57 1.21
N LEU A 200 12.95 9.51 1.64
CA LEU A 200 11.89 9.63 2.64
C LEU A 200 12.43 10.25 3.93
N THR A 201 13.62 9.82 4.38
CA THR A 201 14.29 10.37 5.56
C THR A 201 14.59 11.85 5.39
N ARG A 202 15.03 12.26 4.20
CA ARG A 202 15.27 13.68 3.86
C ARG A 202 13.98 14.49 3.96
N PHE A 203 12.88 14.02 3.38
CA PHE A 203 11.58 14.69 3.52
C PHE A 203 11.12 14.82 4.97
N VAL A 204 11.25 13.75 5.76
CA VAL A 204 10.92 13.76 7.19
C VAL A 204 11.71 14.82 7.95
N ARG A 205 13.00 14.99 7.64
CA ARG A 205 13.89 15.92 8.34
C ARG A 205 13.75 17.38 7.88
N GLU A 206 13.56 17.60 6.59
CA GLU A 206 13.61 18.93 5.97
C GLU A 206 12.24 19.59 5.79
N THR A 207 11.14 18.86 6.01
CA THR A 207 9.78 19.35 5.73
C THR A 207 8.83 19.12 6.91
N ASP A 208 7.62 19.66 6.80
CA ASP A 208 6.56 19.52 7.80
C ASP A 208 5.44 18.56 7.34
N ILE A 209 5.83 17.44 6.73
CA ILE A 209 4.89 16.40 6.31
C ILE A 209 4.30 15.66 7.51
N ASP A 210 3.13 15.06 7.33
CA ASP A 210 2.41 14.29 8.36
C ASP A 210 2.73 12.79 8.28
N VAL A 211 3.06 12.31 7.06
CA VAL A 211 3.13 10.88 6.77
C VAL A 211 4.12 10.57 5.66
N VAL A 212 4.75 9.42 5.75
CA VAL A 212 5.45 8.78 4.63
C VAL A 212 4.84 7.40 4.37
N LEU A 213 4.74 7.01 3.09
CA LEU A 213 4.45 5.65 2.68
C LEU A 213 5.75 5.03 2.17
N VAL A 214 6.24 4.01 2.87
CA VAL A 214 7.42 3.26 2.47
C VAL A 214 7.03 1.87 1.98
N ALA A 215 7.43 1.51 0.75
CA ALA A 215 7.05 0.24 0.15
C ALA A 215 8.22 -0.74 0.14
N GLY A 216 8.02 -1.92 0.76
CA GLY A 216 8.95 -3.05 0.71
C GLY A 216 10.24 -2.90 1.51
N ARG A 217 10.42 -1.85 2.33
CA ARG A 217 11.67 -1.57 3.08
C ARG A 217 11.50 -1.65 4.60
N TYR A 218 10.33 -2.07 5.08
CA TYR A 218 10.11 -2.44 6.47
C TYR A 218 9.25 -3.70 6.55
N THR A 219 9.87 -4.83 6.33
CA THR A 219 9.26 -6.16 6.21
C THR A 219 10.09 -7.20 6.95
N LEU A 220 9.64 -8.46 6.98
CA LEU A 220 10.45 -9.56 7.51
C LEU A 220 11.71 -9.87 6.68
N LEU A 221 11.83 -9.38 5.43
CA LEU A 221 12.99 -9.60 4.57
C LEU A 221 13.87 -8.37 4.42
N ASP A 222 13.31 -7.19 4.49
CA ASP A 222 14.02 -5.92 4.33
C ASP A 222 13.62 -4.96 5.45
N GLN A 223 14.58 -4.52 6.23
CA GLN A 223 14.39 -3.59 7.35
C GLN A 223 15.21 -2.32 7.20
N SER A 224 15.60 -1.97 5.97
CA SER A 224 16.43 -0.79 5.71
C SER A 224 15.78 0.53 6.17
N ALA A 225 14.46 0.59 6.29
CA ALA A 225 13.78 1.73 6.88
C ALA A 225 14.09 1.93 8.38
N ALA A 226 14.51 0.88 9.09
CA ALA A 226 14.82 0.96 10.51
C ALA A 226 16.10 1.75 10.82
N ASP A 227 17.01 1.87 9.86
CA ASP A 227 18.32 2.46 10.07
C ASP A 227 18.24 3.99 10.29
N ALA A 228 17.43 4.69 9.50
CA ALA A 228 17.33 6.15 9.56
C ALA A 228 15.89 6.68 9.48
N LEU A 229 15.04 6.09 8.64
CA LEU A 229 13.70 6.61 8.39
C LEU A 229 12.80 6.50 9.62
N LEU A 230 12.71 5.32 10.23
CA LEU A 230 11.83 5.11 11.38
C LEU A 230 12.24 5.92 12.60
N PRO A 231 13.55 6.02 12.98
CA PRO A 231 14.00 6.93 14.04
C PRO A 231 13.64 8.39 13.76
N ALA A 232 13.90 8.88 12.54
CA ALA A 232 13.54 10.25 12.15
C ALA A 232 12.03 10.49 12.20
N ALA A 233 11.23 9.52 11.79
CA ALA A 233 9.77 9.61 11.84
C ALA A 233 9.26 9.74 13.29
N VAL A 234 9.79 8.95 14.22
CA VAL A 234 9.47 9.08 15.66
C VAL A 234 9.85 10.45 16.18
N GLU A 235 11.08 10.89 15.92
CA GLU A 235 11.60 12.19 16.39
C GLU A 235 10.75 13.37 15.91
N ARG A 236 10.28 13.31 14.65
CA ARG A 236 9.52 14.39 14.01
C ARG A 236 8.00 14.25 14.18
N GLY A 237 7.51 13.18 14.80
CA GLY A 237 6.07 12.90 14.92
C GLY A 237 5.40 12.65 13.58
N VAL A 238 6.13 12.11 12.61
CA VAL A 238 5.63 11.71 11.28
C VAL A 238 5.21 10.24 11.34
N SER A 239 4.04 9.91 10.83
CA SER A 239 3.61 8.51 10.75
C SER A 239 4.16 7.81 9.51
N VAL A 240 4.31 6.50 9.63
CA VAL A 240 4.71 5.64 8.52
C VAL A 240 3.53 4.74 8.13
N ILE A 241 3.23 4.68 6.84
CA ILE A 241 2.38 3.67 6.23
C ILE A 241 3.32 2.64 5.59
N ALA A 242 3.25 1.39 6.03
CA ALA A 242 4.05 0.32 5.47
C ALA A 242 3.31 -0.35 4.30
N GLY A 243 3.80 -0.14 3.08
CA GLY A 243 3.33 -0.81 1.88
C GLY A 243 4.25 -1.95 1.47
N GLY A 244 3.81 -2.81 0.53
CA GLY A 244 4.64 -3.88 -0.02
C GLY A 244 5.13 -4.89 1.01
N VAL A 245 4.39 -5.11 2.09
CA VAL A 245 4.80 -5.93 3.25
C VAL A 245 5.00 -7.41 2.92
N PHE A 246 4.51 -7.86 1.77
CA PHE A 246 4.75 -9.21 1.24
C PHE A 246 5.91 -9.27 0.24
N ASN A 247 6.65 -8.16 0.02
CA ASN A 247 7.76 -8.06 -0.92
C ASN A 247 7.42 -8.70 -2.28
N SER A 248 6.47 -8.10 -3.00
CA SER A 248 5.95 -8.59 -4.29
C SER A 248 5.39 -10.03 -4.26
N GLY A 249 5.01 -10.52 -3.07
CA GLY A 249 4.36 -11.83 -2.88
C GLY A 249 5.25 -12.90 -2.26
N VAL A 250 6.58 -12.74 -2.21
CA VAL A 250 7.48 -13.78 -1.67
C VAL A 250 7.20 -14.12 -0.21
N LEU A 251 6.73 -13.17 0.60
CA LEU A 251 6.31 -13.43 1.99
C LEU A 251 4.86 -13.92 2.12
N ALA A 252 4.08 -13.83 1.05
CA ALA A 252 2.75 -14.43 1.01
C ALA A 252 2.82 -15.92 0.67
N ALA A 253 3.64 -16.27 -0.34
CA ALA A 253 3.90 -17.65 -0.78
C ALA A 253 5.32 -17.73 -1.38
N PRO A 254 6.33 -18.17 -0.63
CA PRO A 254 7.69 -18.32 -1.14
C PRO A 254 7.79 -19.49 -2.11
N THR A 255 7.74 -19.21 -3.40
CA THR A 255 7.89 -20.19 -4.50
C THR A 255 9.13 -19.87 -5.34
N PRO A 256 9.66 -20.84 -6.11
CA PRO A 256 10.85 -20.62 -6.94
C PRO A 256 10.68 -19.51 -7.99
N ASP A 257 9.47 -19.23 -8.41
CA ASP A 257 9.07 -18.20 -9.38
C ASP A 257 8.56 -16.91 -8.73
N ALA A 258 8.72 -16.77 -7.39
CA ALA A 258 8.33 -15.56 -6.67
C ALA A 258 9.07 -14.32 -7.18
N THR A 259 8.43 -13.17 -7.05
CA THR A 259 9.01 -11.87 -7.42
C THR A 259 9.42 -11.06 -6.19
N TYR A 260 10.42 -10.22 -6.36
CA TYR A 260 10.89 -9.24 -5.38
C TYR A 260 11.27 -7.95 -6.10
N ASP A 261 10.86 -6.79 -5.60
CA ASP A 261 11.10 -5.49 -6.22
C ASP A 261 10.77 -5.48 -7.73
N TYR A 262 9.62 -6.07 -8.08
CA TYR A 262 9.09 -6.14 -9.46
C TYR A 262 9.92 -6.99 -10.43
N ALA A 263 10.92 -7.75 -9.95
CA ALA A 263 11.73 -8.68 -10.74
C ALA A 263 11.70 -10.10 -10.15
N ALA A 264 12.30 -11.08 -10.82
CA ALA A 264 12.47 -12.42 -10.26
C ALA A 264 13.26 -12.37 -8.94
N ALA A 265 12.75 -13.00 -7.89
CA ALA A 265 13.40 -12.98 -6.58
C ALA A 265 14.74 -13.76 -6.62
N PRO A 266 15.84 -13.22 -6.06
CA PRO A 266 17.09 -13.96 -5.89
C PRO A 266 16.86 -15.24 -5.05
N GLY A 267 17.52 -16.35 -5.44
CA GLY A 267 17.38 -17.63 -4.73
C GLY A 267 17.74 -17.57 -3.24
N SER A 268 18.69 -16.73 -2.86
CA SER A 268 19.04 -16.47 -1.46
C SER A 268 17.87 -15.86 -0.67
N LEU A 269 17.10 -14.99 -1.30
CA LEU A 269 15.95 -14.32 -0.71
C LEU A 269 14.78 -15.28 -0.55
N ILE A 270 14.53 -16.12 -1.55
CA ILE A 270 13.55 -17.21 -1.48
C ILE A 270 13.92 -18.18 -0.33
N SER A 271 15.20 -18.57 -0.22
CA SER A 271 15.68 -19.43 0.85
C SER A 271 15.48 -18.81 2.24
N ARG A 272 15.65 -17.47 2.37
CA ARG A 272 15.33 -16.75 3.62
C ARG A 272 13.84 -16.80 3.93
N ALA A 273 12.99 -16.56 2.95
CA ALA A 273 11.54 -16.61 3.12
C ALA A 273 11.05 -18.01 3.52
N LEU A 274 11.61 -19.07 2.92
CA LEU A 274 11.31 -20.46 3.29
C LEU A 274 11.72 -20.75 4.74
N ARG A 275 12.88 -20.30 5.19
CA ARG A 275 13.29 -20.44 6.61
C ARG A 275 12.32 -19.71 7.56
N LEU A 276 11.90 -18.50 7.21
CA LEU A 276 10.89 -17.77 8.01
C LEU A 276 9.55 -18.52 8.02
N GLN A 277 9.16 -19.14 6.91
CA GLN A 277 7.95 -19.97 6.82
C GLN A 277 8.04 -21.19 7.74
N GLU A 278 9.18 -21.89 7.78
CA GLU A 278 9.39 -23.02 8.69
C GLU A 278 9.32 -22.61 10.15
N ILE A 279 9.89 -21.46 10.51
CA ILE A 279 9.82 -20.93 11.88
C ILE A 279 8.36 -20.63 12.25
N CYS A 280 7.63 -19.96 11.39
CA CYS A 280 6.21 -19.66 11.60
C CYS A 280 5.37 -20.93 11.72
N ALA A 281 5.63 -21.94 10.88
CA ALA A 281 4.90 -23.20 10.88
C ALA A 281 5.03 -24.00 12.19
N ARG A 282 6.17 -23.92 12.88
CA ARG A 282 6.37 -24.54 14.20
C ARG A 282 5.41 -23.98 15.26
N SER A 283 5.02 -22.73 15.12
CA SER A 283 4.02 -22.06 15.98
C SER A 283 2.61 -22.07 15.37
N GLN A 284 2.38 -22.84 14.31
CA GLN A 284 1.10 -22.91 13.57
C GLN A 284 0.59 -21.54 13.07
N VAL A 285 1.50 -20.58 12.83
CA VAL A 285 1.21 -19.25 12.31
C VAL A 285 1.58 -19.20 10.82
N PRO A 286 0.68 -18.82 9.92
CA PRO A 286 1.05 -18.57 8.52
C PRO A 286 2.08 -17.45 8.39
N LEU A 287 3.12 -17.61 7.54
CA LEU A 287 4.14 -16.57 7.31
C LEU A 287 3.53 -15.21 6.96
N ARG A 288 2.48 -15.19 6.13
CA ARG A 288 1.80 -13.96 5.73
C ARG A 288 1.11 -13.23 6.89
N ALA A 289 0.69 -13.95 7.94
CA ALA A 289 0.16 -13.35 9.17
C ALA A 289 1.25 -12.58 9.93
N ALA A 290 2.41 -13.21 10.11
CA ALA A 290 3.58 -12.56 10.71
C ALA A 290 4.05 -11.38 9.85
N ALA A 291 4.14 -11.53 8.52
CA ALA A 291 4.58 -10.48 7.61
C ALA A 291 3.66 -9.25 7.63
N ALA A 292 2.35 -9.44 7.65
CA ALA A 292 1.40 -8.32 7.72
C ALA A 292 1.42 -7.60 9.09
N ARG A 293 1.75 -8.32 10.18
CA ARG A 293 1.76 -7.74 11.52
C ARG A 293 3.09 -7.16 11.96
N PHE A 294 4.19 -7.65 11.40
CA PHE A 294 5.53 -7.21 11.77
C PHE A 294 5.70 -5.69 11.80
N PRO A 295 5.30 -4.92 10.77
CA PRO A 295 5.52 -3.49 10.77
C PRO A 295 4.74 -2.75 11.87
N LEU A 296 3.57 -3.25 12.28
CA LEU A 296 2.71 -2.62 13.29
C LEU A 296 3.30 -2.63 14.70
N ALA A 297 4.36 -3.40 14.95
CA ALA A 297 5.08 -3.40 16.22
C ALA A 297 5.89 -2.12 16.44
N HIS A 298 6.24 -1.38 15.36
CA HIS A 298 7.01 -0.15 15.47
C HIS A 298 6.09 1.06 15.72
N PRO A 299 6.40 1.94 16.71
CA PRO A 299 5.52 3.04 17.11
C PRO A 299 5.28 4.08 16.01
N ALA A 300 6.20 4.27 15.07
CA ALA A 300 5.99 5.17 13.92
C ALA A 300 4.98 4.64 12.92
N VAL A 301 4.73 3.31 12.87
CA VAL A 301 3.87 2.71 11.85
C VAL A 301 2.41 2.82 12.27
N ALA A 302 1.66 3.62 11.52
CA ALA A 302 0.23 3.81 11.75
C ALA A 302 -0.63 2.78 11.02
N SER A 303 -0.20 2.31 9.85
CA SER A 303 -1.00 1.42 9.01
C SER A 303 -0.13 0.53 8.13
N VAL A 304 -0.65 -0.64 7.80
CA VAL A 304 -0.12 -1.56 6.79
C VAL A 304 -1.08 -1.61 5.62
N LEU A 305 -0.60 -1.30 4.41
CA LEU A 305 -1.37 -1.41 3.18
C LEU A 305 -1.27 -2.83 2.62
N ILE A 306 -2.41 -3.48 2.51
CA ILE A 306 -2.55 -4.79 1.87
C ILE A 306 -3.16 -4.60 0.47
N GLY A 307 -2.40 -4.98 -0.55
CA GLY A 307 -2.91 -5.10 -1.90
C GLY A 307 -3.65 -6.42 -2.08
N ALA A 308 -4.83 -6.38 -2.68
CA ALA A 308 -5.63 -7.56 -2.94
C ALA A 308 -6.36 -7.44 -4.28
N ARG A 309 -6.54 -8.57 -4.97
CA ARG A 309 -7.16 -8.67 -6.31
C ARG A 309 -8.62 -9.11 -6.26
N ASN A 310 -9.04 -9.72 -5.15
CA ASN A 310 -10.37 -10.29 -4.95
C ASN A 310 -10.76 -10.32 -3.47
N ALA A 311 -12.03 -10.65 -3.21
CA ALA A 311 -12.58 -10.70 -1.85
C ALA A 311 -11.90 -11.75 -0.94
N ALA A 312 -11.45 -12.86 -1.50
CA ALA A 312 -10.82 -13.94 -0.72
C ALA A 312 -9.46 -13.49 -0.14
N GLU A 313 -8.63 -12.80 -0.92
CA GLU A 313 -7.35 -12.25 -0.47
C GLU A 313 -7.54 -11.20 0.65
N VAL A 314 -8.57 -10.38 0.55
CA VAL A 314 -8.91 -9.40 1.60
C VAL A 314 -9.38 -10.08 2.87
N THR A 315 -10.30 -11.05 2.73
CA THR A 315 -10.86 -11.80 3.87
C THR A 315 -9.77 -12.56 4.61
N ASP A 316 -8.84 -13.19 3.87
CA ASP A 316 -7.65 -13.85 4.44
C ASP A 316 -6.81 -12.85 5.26
N ALA A 317 -6.46 -11.70 4.68
CA ALA A 317 -5.63 -10.70 5.36
C ALA A 317 -6.26 -10.18 6.66
N ILE A 318 -7.58 -9.91 6.66
CA ILE A 318 -8.31 -9.47 7.84
C ILE A 318 -8.39 -10.59 8.90
N THR A 319 -8.64 -11.82 8.48
CA THR A 319 -8.69 -12.99 9.37
C THR A 319 -7.32 -13.22 10.03
N LEU A 320 -6.25 -13.17 9.25
CA LEU A 320 -4.88 -13.36 9.73
C LEU A 320 -4.45 -12.27 10.73
N ARG A 321 -5.01 -11.06 10.61
CA ARG A 321 -4.75 -10.01 11.60
C ARG A 321 -5.26 -10.40 13.00
N GLY A 322 -6.35 -11.15 13.08
CA GLY A 322 -6.95 -11.61 14.33
C GLY A 322 -6.25 -12.80 15.01
N LEU A 323 -5.28 -13.43 14.32
CA LEU A 323 -4.54 -14.56 14.90
C LEU A 323 -3.70 -14.12 16.10
N ASP A 324 -3.68 -14.92 17.14
CA ASP A 324 -2.71 -14.75 18.22
C ASP A 324 -1.32 -15.23 17.73
N ILE A 325 -0.32 -14.36 17.85
CA ILE A 325 1.06 -14.67 17.48
C ILE A 325 1.88 -14.69 18.76
N PRO A 326 2.39 -15.87 19.17
CA PRO A 326 3.14 -16.01 20.40
C PRO A 326 4.39 -15.11 20.43
N PRO A 327 4.74 -14.49 21.57
CA PRO A 327 5.95 -13.69 21.71
C PRO A 327 7.22 -14.41 21.29
N GLU A 328 7.33 -15.70 21.59
CA GLU A 328 8.50 -16.55 21.27
C GLU A 328 8.69 -16.70 19.75
N LEU A 329 7.63 -16.57 18.97
CA LEU A 329 7.75 -16.56 17.51
C LEU A 329 8.47 -15.30 17.03
N TRP A 330 8.16 -14.14 17.61
CA TRP A 330 8.84 -12.89 17.25
C TRP A 330 10.33 -12.93 17.58
N GLU A 331 10.71 -13.50 18.72
CA GLU A 331 12.11 -13.69 19.09
C GLU A 331 12.83 -14.63 18.10
N SER A 332 12.18 -15.73 17.72
CA SER A 332 12.73 -16.67 16.74
C SER A 332 12.91 -16.05 15.35
N LEU A 333 11.96 -15.22 14.92
CA LEU A 333 12.04 -14.49 13.65
C LEU A 333 13.17 -13.43 13.70
N ALA A 334 13.33 -12.70 14.79
CA ALA A 334 14.39 -11.73 14.97
C ALA A 334 15.77 -12.37 14.87
N THR A 335 16.00 -13.47 15.59
CA THR A 335 17.26 -14.24 15.55
C THR A 335 17.59 -14.73 14.13
N ALA A 336 16.59 -15.20 13.39
CA ALA A 336 16.78 -15.67 12.01
C ALA A 336 17.14 -14.53 11.03
N GLN A 337 16.74 -13.31 11.34
CA GLN A 337 17.07 -12.12 10.54
C GLN A 337 18.49 -11.63 10.77
N GLU A 338 19.00 -11.67 12.02
CA GLU A 338 20.36 -11.28 12.37
C GLU A 338 21.40 -12.20 11.70
N GLY A 339 21.16 -13.50 11.67
CA GLY A 339 22.03 -14.48 11.00
C GLY A 339 22.08 -14.37 9.47
N GLY A 340 21.25 -13.53 8.87
CA GLY A 340 21.22 -13.28 7.42
C GLY A 340 21.82 -11.93 6.99
N ARG A 341 22.27 -11.10 7.94
CA ARG A 341 22.95 -9.81 7.69
C ARG A 341 24.49 -9.93 7.65
N ALA A 342 25.06 -11.11 7.95
CA ALA A 342 26.49 -11.38 7.97
C ALA A 342 27.03 -11.80 6.59
#